data_ab83849e292a0cfc3b47e00e418b83e6
#
_entry.id   ab83849e292a0cfc3b47e00e418b83e6
#
_cell.length_a   1.000
_cell.length_b   1.000
_cell.length_c   1.000
_cell.angle_alpha   90.00
_cell.angle_beta   90.00
_cell.angle_gamma   90.00
#
_symmetry.space_group_name_H-M   'P 1'
#
loop_
_entity.id
_entity.type
_entity.pdbx_description
1 polymer ?
#
loop_
_entity_poly.entity_id
_entity_poly.type
_entity_poly.pdbx_seq_one_letter_code
_entity_poly.pdbx_strand_id
1 'polypeptide(L)'
;TTFEGLSGALAGADLSVVTLETTLAGREKGYGNYNTSPQLLDALRAVGVNFVSLATERALDKGYDGLDITASELTSRSMGYAGVYPDGVNTGAAMLNVSGVQVAVLAYAYGLSDEGRERTKGDSRGVVALMETQRVTRDIAQARVDGANIVVVLPHWGTKNRAQTPDTVHAMAERMAQAGADVILGAHPNVVQGVERISTVRSDGLTYETVVCYSLGCLLTDARDSENTAGMAVRLEMTYDPAVRRVWPGALEVTPLYIARQREDSGIVYRVVNAQDEQALEKLTLSEQAAAAQAAERVKNATQEE
;
A
#
# COMPACT_ATOMS: atom_id res chain seq x y z
N THR A 1 -15.35 5.66 13.93
CA THR A 1 -13.87 5.57 13.92
C THR A 1 -13.31 6.22 12.66
N THR A 2 -12.00 6.56 12.65
CA THR A 2 -11.34 7.20 11.51
C THR A 2 -11.45 6.39 10.22
N PHE A 3 -11.39 5.06 10.28
CA PHE A 3 -11.36 4.17 9.11
C PHE A 3 -12.65 3.39 8.88
N GLU A 4 -13.75 3.78 9.49
CA GLU A 4 -15.03 3.05 9.40
C GLU A 4 -15.50 2.85 7.95
N GLY A 5 -15.26 3.82 7.06
CA GLY A 5 -15.58 3.73 5.65
C GLY A 5 -14.86 2.61 4.86
N LEU A 6 -13.82 2.01 5.45
CA LEU A 6 -13.14 0.85 4.86
C LEU A 6 -13.79 -0.49 5.20
N SER A 7 -14.62 -0.56 6.26
CA SER A 7 -15.09 -1.84 6.82
C SER A 7 -15.79 -2.70 5.77
N GLY A 8 -16.59 -2.09 4.89
CA GLY A 8 -17.28 -2.82 3.80
C GLY A 8 -16.31 -3.35 2.75
N ALA A 9 -15.35 -2.54 2.33
CA ALA A 9 -14.36 -2.90 1.30
C ALA A 9 -13.42 -4.03 1.77
N LEU A 10 -13.11 -4.09 3.08
CA LEU A 10 -12.20 -5.09 3.65
C LEU A 10 -12.90 -6.31 4.23
N ALA A 11 -14.24 -6.31 4.31
CA ALA A 11 -15.00 -7.40 4.93
C ALA A 11 -14.73 -8.76 4.25
N GLY A 12 -14.26 -9.74 5.02
CA GLY A 12 -13.98 -11.09 4.53
C GLY A 12 -12.75 -11.21 3.61
N ALA A 13 -11.89 -10.19 3.53
CA ALA A 13 -10.61 -10.29 2.83
C ALA A 13 -9.62 -11.13 3.67
N ASP A 14 -8.95 -12.09 3.03
CA ASP A 14 -7.94 -12.93 3.71
C ASP A 14 -6.66 -12.16 3.98
N LEU A 15 -6.26 -11.26 3.09
CA LEU A 15 -5.10 -10.38 3.21
C LEU A 15 -5.51 -8.94 2.89
N SER A 16 -5.34 -8.04 3.86
CA SER A 16 -5.64 -6.62 3.72
C SER A 16 -4.40 -5.79 3.99
N VAL A 17 -3.95 -5.05 2.99
CA VAL A 17 -2.66 -4.35 2.97
C VAL A 17 -2.85 -2.84 2.91
N VAL A 18 -2.05 -2.11 3.67
CA VAL A 18 -1.90 -0.64 3.56
C VAL A 18 -0.44 -0.25 3.45
N THR A 19 -0.14 0.90 2.85
CA THR A 19 1.19 1.52 2.91
C THR A 19 1.22 2.55 4.04
N LEU A 20 2.17 2.43 4.95
CA LEU A 20 2.35 3.34 6.09
C LEU A 20 3.51 4.31 5.80
N GLU A 21 3.17 5.51 5.35
CA GLU A 21 4.15 6.58 5.06
C GLU A 21 4.42 7.44 6.31
N THR A 22 4.64 6.80 7.45
CA THR A 22 5.01 7.42 8.72
C THR A 22 5.73 6.41 9.61
N THR A 23 6.51 6.87 10.58
CA THR A 23 7.06 6.02 11.64
C THR A 23 6.11 5.97 12.84
N LEU A 24 6.29 4.97 13.69
CA LEU A 24 5.60 4.80 14.97
C LEU A 24 6.61 4.84 16.13
N ALA A 25 7.58 5.73 16.03
CA ALA A 25 8.76 5.78 16.90
C ALA A 25 8.47 6.31 18.32
N GLY A 26 7.19 6.47 18.68
CA GLY A 26 6.76 6.89 20.00
C GLY A 26 6.84 8.41 20.26
N ARG A 27 6.24 8.81 21.39
CA ARG A 27 6.13 10.22 21.80
C ARG A 27 7.48 10.88 22.06
N GLU A 28 8.45 10.13 22.53
CA GLU A 28 9.79 10.63 22.86
C GLU A 28 10.56 11.16 21.63
N LYS A 29 10.26 10.59 20.45
CA LYS A 29 10.80 11.06 19.16
C LYS A 29 10.01 12.24 18.57
N GLY A 30 8.98 12.74 19.27
CA GLY A 30 8.09 13.81 18.83
C GLY A 30 7.05 13.35 17.82
N TYR A 31 5.76 13.60 18.11
CA TYR A 31 4.69 13.37 17.12
C TYR A 31 4.64 14.49 16.08
N GLY A 32 4.03 14.21 14.94
CA GLY A 32 4.11 15.04 13.74
C GLY A 32 5.38 14.75 12.92
N ASN A 33 5.55 15.41 11.80
CA ASN A 33 6.68 15.22 10.90
C ASN A 33 6.96 13.72 10.62
N TYR A 34 5.93 13.01 10.12
CA TYR A 34 6.00 11.57 9.80
C TYR A 34 6.37 10.68 11.00
N ASN A 35 5.86 11.02 12.17
CA ASN A 35 5.86 10.15 13.34
C ASN A 35 4.52 10.26 14.05
N THR A 36 3.79 9.17 14.15
CA THR A 36 2.45 9.14 14.74
C THR A 36 2.35 8.11 15.86
N SER A 37 1.20 8.14 16.55
CA SER A 37 0.94 7.22 17.65
C SER A 37 0.70 5.80 17.15
N PRO A 38 1.23 4.76 17.84
CA PRO A 38 0.95 3.36 17.54
C PRO A 38 -0.54 2.97 17.58
N GLN A 39 -1.41 3.75 18.25
CA GLN A 39 -2.86 3.56 18.23
C GLN A 39 -3.47 3.62 16.83
N LEU A 40 -2.76 4.22 15.85
CA LEU A 40 -3.13 4.13 14.44
C LEU A 40 -3.29 2.68 13.98
N LEU A 41 -2.40 1.78 14.42
CA LEU A 41 -2.47 0.36 14.07
C LEU A 41 -3.71 -0.32 14.67
N ASP A 42 -4.11 0.07 15.88
CA ASP A 42 -5.31 -0.48 16.52
C ASP A 42 -6.57 -0.10 15.73
N ALA A 43 -6.61 1.14 15.22
CA ALA A 43 -7.71 1.62 14.37
C ALA A 43 -7.73 0.93 13.00
N LEU A 44 -6.57 0.66 12.38
CA LEU A 44 -6.45 -0.09 11.13
C LEU A 44 -6.86 -1.55 11.31
N ARG A 45 -6.40 -2.21 12.38
CA ARG A 45 -6.81 -3.58 12.70
C ARG A 45 -8.31 -3.73 12.92
N ALA A 46 -8.92 -2.75 13.59
CA ALA A 46 -10.36 -2.76 13.87
C ALA A 46 -11.24 -2.82 12.60
N VAL A 47 -10.71 -2.39 11.46
CA VAL A 47 -11.38 -2.46 10.15
C VAL A 47 -10.87 -3.60 9.26
N GLY A 48 -9.99 -4.46 9.77
CA GLY A 48 -9.54 -5.68 9.09
C GLY A 48 -8.16 -5.60 8.43
N VAL A 49 -7.41 -4.50 8.55
CA VAL A 49 -6.02 -4.44 8.04
C VAL A 49 -5.14 -5.39 8.83
N ASN A 50 -4.41 -6.27 8.15
CA ASN A 50 -3.54 -7.27 8.77
C ASN A 50 -2.09 -7.24 8.25
N PHE A 51 -1.80 -6.45 7.21
CA PHE A 51 -0.46 -6.34 6.65
C PHE A 51 -0.11 -4.89 6.27
N VAL A 52 1.17 -4.51 6.40
CA VAL A 52 1.64 -3.13 6.17
C VAL A 52 2.88 -3.11 5.29
N SER A 53 2.89 -2.27 4.25
CA SER A 53 4.11 -1.89 3.55
C SER A 53 4.82 -0.78 4.33
N LEU A 54 6.06 -1.02 4.72
CA LEU A 54 6.93 -0.04 5.39
C LEU A 54 8.00 0.53 4.45
N ALA A 55 8.13 0.02 3.21
CA ALA A 55 9.06 0.55 2.23
C ALA A 55 8.57 1.87 1.66
N THR A 56 8.80 2.94 2.38
CA THR A 56 8.47 4.32 1.97
C THR A 56 9.68 5.23 2.11
N GLU A 57 9.62 6.40 1.51
CA GLU A 57 10.70 7.39 1.68
C GLU A 57 10.87 7.83 3.15
N ARG A 58 9.81 7.66 3.98
CA ARG A 58 9.76 8.10 5.38
C ARG A 58 10.20 7.04 6.39
N ALA A 59 10.49 5.82 5.92
CA ALA A 59 10.80 4.69 6.78
C ALA A 59 11.90 4.97 7.82
N LEU A 60 12.87 5.83 7.49
CA LEU A 60 14.02 6.18 8.35
C LEU A 60 13.98 7.62 8.90
N ASP A 61 12.87 8.34 8.82
CA ASP A 61 12.75 9.72 9.31
C ASP A 61 12.99 9.84 10.84
N LYS A 62 12.95 8.74 11.56
CA LYS A 62 13.34 8.66 12.99
C LYS A 62 14.55 7.75 13.24
N GLY A 63 15.37 7.53 12.20
CA GLY A 63 16.55 6.67 12.24
C GLY A 63 16.22 5.18 12.39
N TYR A 64 17.23 4.36 12.57
CA TYR A 64 17.05 2.92 12.74
C TYR A 64 16.28 2.57 14.04
N ASP A 65 16.49 3.30 15.12
CA ASP A 65 15.72 3.09 16.37
C ASP A 65 14.22 3.31 16.11
N GLY A 66 13.85 4.31 15.30
CA GLY A 66 12.47 4.55 14.90
C GLY A 66 11.89 3.44 14.03
N LEU A 67 12.71 2.88 13.13
CA LEU A 67 12.37 1.71 12.33
C LEU A 67 12.11 0.48 13.20
N ASP A 68 13.02 0.18 14.14
CA ASP A 68 12.92 -0.96 15.06
C ASP A 68 11.67 -0.88 15.92
N ILE A 69 11.37 0.31 16.46
CA ILE A 69 10.15 0.54 17.24
C ILE A 69 8.92 0.31 16.36
N THR A 70 8.92 0.85 15.13
CA THR A 70 7.79 0.71 14.20
C THR A 70 7.52 -0.77 13.87
N ALA A 71 8.57 -1.53 13.57
CA ALA A 71 8.46 -2.96 13.31
C ALA A 71 7.97 -3.76 14.54
N SER A 72 8.46 -3.38 15.73
CA SER A 72 8.04 -3.99 17.01
C SER A 72 6.56 -3.72 17.31
N GLU A 73 6.07 -2.50 17.06
CA GLU A 73 4.67 -2.13 17.25
C GLU A 73 3.72 -2.93 16.34
N LEU A 74 4.12 -3.22 15.11
CA LEU A 74 3.39 -4.10 14.18
C LEU A 74 3.40 -5.55 14.70
N THR A 75 4.58 -6.08 15.03
CA THR A 75 4.75 -7.46 15.52
C THR A 75 3.93 -7.69 16.79
N SER A 76 3.94 -6.75 17.74
CA SER A 76 3.19 -6.86 19.01
C SER A 76 1.67 -6.94 18.78
N ARG A 77 1.18 -6.44 17.64
CA ARG A 77 -0.22 -6.49 17.23
C ARG A 77 -0.55 -7.63 16.26
N SER A 78 0.41 -8.52 16.03
CA SER A 78 0.27 -9.62 15.05
C SER A 78 -0.07 -9.10 13.64
N MET A 79 0.44 -7.94 13.25
CA MET A 79 0.37 -7.39 11.91
C MET A 79 1.64 -7.75 11.14
N GLY A 80 1.48 -8.29 9.93
CA GLY A 80 2.59 -8.54 9.02
C GLY A 80 3.13 -7.23 8.43
N TYR A 81 4.39 -7.24 8.00
CA TYR A 81 4.96 -6.12 7.24
C TYR A 81 6.02 -6.60 6.25
N ALA A 82 6.31 -5.75 5.27
CA ALA A 82 7.37 -5.97 4.28
C ALA A 82 8.10 -4.66 3.95
N GLY A 83 9.30 -4.81 3.36
CA GLY A 83 10.09 -3.72 2.79
C GLY A 83 11.06 -3.07 3.75
N VAL A 84 11.08 -3.48 5.01
CA VAL A 84 12.12 -3.10 5.97
C VAL A 84 12.63 -4.33 6.71
N TYR A 85 13.91 -4.31 7.08
CA TYR A 85 14.61 -5.44 7.68
C TYR A 85 15.46 -4.91 8.84
N PRO A 86 14.89 -4.82 10.06
CA PRO A 86 15.59 -4.27 11.23
C PRO A 86 16.90 -4.98 11.56
N ASP A 87 16.95 -6.30 11.35
CA ASP A 87 18.14 -7.13 11.57
C ASP A 87 19.19 -7.02 10.45
N GLY A 88 18.84 -6.40 9.32
CA GLY A 88 19.71 -6.26 8.15
C GLY A 88 20.06 -7.55 7.41
N VAL A 89 19.55 -8.71 7.87
CA VAL A 89 19.96 -10.03 7.39
C VAL A 89 18.96 -10.64 6.40
N ASN A 90 17.67 -10.56 6.69
CA ASN A 90 16.61 -11.17 5.90
C ASN A 90 15.97 -10.15 4.97
N THR A 91 16.44 -10.04 3.74
CA THR A 91 15.97 -9.04 2.77
C THR A 91 15.03 -9.59 1.69
N GLY A 92 14.40 -10.71 1.95
CA GLY A 92 13.50 -11.39 1.02
C GLY A 92 12.02 -11.01 1.15
N ALA A 93 11.17 -11.79 0.50
CA ALA A 93 9.72 -11.63 0.62
C ALA A 93 9.20 -12.03 2.01
N ALA A 94 8.18 -11.32 2.48
CA ALA A 94 7.37 -11.81 3.59
C ALA A 94 6.49 -12.95 3.08
N MET A 95 6.76 -14.19 3.53
CA MET A 95 6.01 -15.37 3.14
C MET A 95 4.86 -15.62 4.11
N LEU A 96 3.64 -15.67 3.60
CA LEU A 96 2.40 -15.84 4.37
C LEU A 96 1.67 -17.10 3.89
N ASN A 97 1.08 -17.82 4.83
CA ASN A 97 0.09 -18.85 4.49
C ASN A 97 -1.31 -18.23 4.64
N VAL A 98 -1.96 -18.00 3.52
CA VAL A 98 -3.30 -17.41 3.46
C VAL A 98 -4.28 -18.49 2.98
N SER A 99 -5.08 -19.02 3.88
CA SER A 99 -6.06 -20.08 3.58
C SER A 99 -5.47 -21.29 2.82
N GLY A 100 -4.21 -21.66 3.13
CA GLY A 100 -3.50 -22.77 2.50
C GLY A 100 -2.72 -22.38 1.23
N VAL A 101 -2.79 -21.15 0.78
CA VAL A 101 -2.04 -20.60 -0.36
C VAL A 101 -0.81 -19.85 0.15
N GLN A 102 0.36 -20.12 -0.43
CA GLN A 102 1.58 -19.38 -0.09
C GLN A 102 1.61 -18.06 -0.84
N VAL A 103 1.53 -16.96 -0.10
CA VAL A 103 1.58 -15.59 -0.64
C VAL A 103 2.89 -14.95 -0.25
N ALA A 104 3.66 -14.51 -1.23
CA ALA A 104 4.84 -13.68 -1.02
C ALA A 104 4.47 -12.21 -1.15
N VAL A 105 4.83 -11.39 -0.17
CA VAL A 105 4.67 -9.93 -0.23
C VAL A 105 6.04 -9.29 -0.23
N LEU A 106 6.29 -8.49 -1.27
CA LEU A 106 7.51 -7.71 -1.48
C LEU A 106 7.14 -6.22 -1.47
N ALA A 107 7.91 -5.39 -0.81
CA ALA A 107 7.69 -3.95 -0.82
C ALA A 107 9.00 -3.19 -1.06
N TYR A 108 8.94 -2.10 -1.84
CA TYR A 108 10.11 -1.33 -2.25
C TYR A 108 9.86 0.16 -2.25
N ALA A 109 10.83 0.94 -1.77
CA ALA A 109 10.83 2.40 -1.88
C ALA A 109 11.77 2.84 -3.02
N TYR A 110 11.34 3.84 -3.80
CA TYR A 110 12.21 4.42 -4.83
C TYR A 110 13.43 5.17 -4.24
N GLY A 111 13.36 5.56 -2.98
CA GLY A 111 14.44 6.26 -2.27
C GLY A 111 14.04 6.59 -0.83
N LEU A 112 14.94 7.27 -0.14
CA LEU A 112 14.75 7.76 1.22
C LEU A 112 14.65 9.30 1.21
N SER A 113 13.94 9.87 2.18
CA SER A 113 13.91 11.31 2.44
C SER A 113 15.28 11.84 2.82
N ASP A 114 15.49 13.16 2.70
CA ASP A 114 16.70 13.81 3.19
C ASP A 114 16.90 13.61 4.69
N GLU A 115 15.83 13.70 5.46
CA GLU A 115 15.80 13.45 6.90
C GLU A 115 16.30 12.02 7.22
N GLY A 116 15.73 11.02 6.53
CA GLY A 116 16.11 9.61 6.73
C GLY A 116 17.56 9.35 6.38
N ARG A 117 18.05 9.89 5.26
CA ARG A 117 19.44 9.77 4.84
C ARG A 117 20.41 10.41 5.83
N GLU A 118 20.10 11.60 6.33
CA GLU A 118 21.00 12.29 7.28
C GLU A 118 21.04 11.58 8.63
N ARG A 119 19.88 11.09 9.12
CA ARG A 119 19.80 10.37 10.40
C ARG A 119 20.49 9.01 10.42
N THR A 120 20.67 8.40 9.27
CA THR A 120 21.31 7.07 9.15
C THR A 120 22.70 7.12 8.54
N LYS A 121 23.24 8.32 8.34
CA LYS A 121 24.57 8.52 7.76
C LYS A 121 25.66 7.85 8.59
N GLY A 122 26.38 6.91 7.94
CA GLY A 122 27.44 6.15 8.59
C GLY A 122 26.96 5.01 9.49
N ASP A 123 25.67 4.75 9.54
CA ASP A 123 25.04 3.61 10.23
C ASP A 123 24.46 2.64 9.19
N SER A 124 24.63 1.33 9.39
CA SER A 124 24.18 0.30 8.46
C SER A 124 23.40 -0.83 9.16
N ARG A 125 22.82 -0.54 10.33
CA ARG A 125 22.15 -1.56 11.16
C ARG A 125 20.90 -2.16 10.52
N GLY A 126 20.16 -1.37 9.77
CA GLY A 126 18.92 -1.85 9.18
C GLY A 126 18.88 -1.60 7.66
N VAL A 127 17.92 -2.20 7.00
CA VAL A 127 17.75 -2.05 5.55
C VAL A 127 16.32 -1.69 5.22
N VAL A 128 16.15 -0.65 4.40
CA VAL A 128 14.92 -0.42 3.64
C VAL A 128 15.12 -0.98 2.24
N ALA A 129 14.16 -1.74 1.73
CA ALA A 129 14.23 -2.29 0.38
C ALA A 129 14.10 -1.16 -0.64
N LEU A 130 15.19 -0.77 -1.26
CA LEU A 130 15.19 0.21 -2.35
C LEU A 130 14.86 -0.48 -3.68
N MET A 131 14.13 0.26 -4.52
CA MET A 131 13.65 -0.20 -5.82
C MET A 131 14.75 -0.08 -6.88
N GLU A 132 15.56 -1.13 -6.99
CA GLU A 132 16.51 -1.34 -8.07
C GLU A 132 15.98 -2.45 -9.00
N THR A 133 15.93 -2.21 -10.29
CA THR A 133 15.30 -3.13 -11.25
C THR A 133 15.80 -4.57 -11.11
N GLN A 134 17.11 -4.77 -11.05
CA GLN A 134 17.71 -6.11 -10.93
C GLN A 134 17.36 -6.79 -9.61
N ARG A 135 17.34 -6.02 -8.50
CA ARG A 135 16.93 -6.51 -7.20
C ARG A 135 15.48 -6.97 -7.21
N VAL A 136 14.56 -6.09 -7.66
CA VAL A 136 13.13 -6.35 -7.69
C VAL A 136 12.81 -7.60 -8.50
N THR A 137 13.33 -7.72 -9.72
CA THR A 137 13.07 -8.87 -10.59
C THR A 137 13.66 -10.16 -10.03
N ARG A 138 14.86 -10.11 -9.44
CA ARG A 138 15.48 -11.26 -8.78
C ARG A 138 14.66 -11.71 -7.56
N ASP A 139 14.25 -10.77 -6.71
CA ASP A 139 13.53 -11.09 -5.47
C ASP A 139 12.13 -11.66 -5.77
N ILE A 140 11.44 -11.18 -6.83
CA ILE A 140 10.19 -11.77 -7.34
C ILE A 140 10.43 -13.21 -7.81
N ALA A 141 11.45 -13.44 -8.64
CA ALA A 141 11.78 -14.77 -9.12
C ALA A 141 12.17 -15.71 -7.96
N GLN A 142 12.92 -15.22 -6.96
CA GLN A 142 13.29 -15.98 -5.79
C GLN A 142 12.07 -16.36 -4.95
N ALA A 143 11.10 -15.45 -4.75
CA ALA A 143 9.85 -15.77 -4.06
C ALA A 143 9.11 -16.96 -4.70
N ARG A 144 9.13 -17.08 -6.03
CA ARG A 144 8.58 -18.24 -6.74
C ARG A 144 9.38 -19.52 -6.45
N VAL A 145 10.71 -19.44 -6.45
CA VAL A 145 11.59 -20.58 -6.08
C VAL A 145 11.35 -21.01 -4.64
N ASP A 146 11.12 -20.07 -3.72
CA ASP A 146 10.81 -20.31 -2.31
C ASP A 146 9.40 -20.89 -2.09
N GLY A 147 8.61 -21.05 -3.16
CA GLY A 147 7.32 -21.74 -3.13
C GLY A 147 6.10 -20.84 -3.10
N ALA A 148 6.24 -19.53 -3.36
CA ALA A 148 5.09 -18.65 -3.46
C ALA A 148 4.15 -19.07 -4.60
N ASN A 149 2.87 -19.23 -4.26
CA ASN A 149 1.79 -19.44 -5.22
C ASN A 149 1.31 -18.09 -5.79
N ILE A 150 1.27 -17.05 -4.95
CA ILE A 150 0.92 -15.68 -5.32
C ILE A 150 2.06 -14.75 -4.92
N VAL A 151 2.43 -13.82 -5.79
CA VAL A 151 3.43 -12.78 -5.52
C VAL A 151 2.77 -11.40 -5.62
N VAL A 152 2.74 -10.70 -4.50
CA VAL A 152 2.24 -9.33 -4.36
C VAL A 152 3.43 -8.39 -4.22
N VAL A 153 3.45 -7.33 -5.02
CA VAL A 153 4.49 -6.29 -4.95
C VAL A 153 3.87 -4.95 -4.57
N LEU A 154 4.45 -4.28 -3.58
CA LEU A 154 3.99 -3.02 -3.01
C LEU A 154 5.05 -1.94 -3.27
N PRO A 155 5.10 -1.34 -4.48
CA PRO A 155 6.07 -0.32 -4.78
C PRO A 155 5.62 1.06 -4.30
N HIS A 156 6.53 1.81 -3.69
CA HIS A 156 6.40 3.22 -3.38
C HIS A 156 7.19 4.01 -4.43
N TRP A 157 6.52 4.43 -5.53
CA TRP A 157 7.12 4.86 -6.79
C TRP A 157 6.43 6.06 -7.43
N GLY A 158 6.96 6.52 -8.57
CA GLY A 158 6.34 7.55 -9.38
C GLY A 158 6.66 8.98 -8.91
N THR A 159 5.76 9.91 -9.17
CA THR A 159 5.94 11.35 -8.89
C THR A 159 4.75 11.87 -8.09
N LYS A 160 5.04 12.55 -6.98
CA LYS A 160 3.99 13.17 -6.13
C LYS A 160 3.09 14.11 -6.91
N ASN A 161 1.80 14.06 -6.60
CA ASN A 161 0.75 14.93 -7.14
C ASN A 161 0.65 14.87 -8.67
N ARG A 162 0.94 13.72 -9.28
CA ARG A 162 0.79 13.47 -10.71
C ARG A 162 -0.22 12.36 -10.94
N ALA A 163 -1.37 12.70 -11.54
CA ALA A 163 -2.41 11.73 -11.88
C ALA A 163 -1.98 10.80 -13.03
N GLN A 164 -1.18 11.31 -13.96
CA GLN A 164 -0.64 10.51 -15.06
C GLN A 164 0.53 9.65 -14.59
N THR A 165 0.47 8.37 -14.86
CA THR A 165 1.56 7.42 -14.58
C THR A 165 2.72 7.65 -15.56
N PRO A 166 3.97 7.81 -15.09
CA PRO A 166 5.13 7.95 -15.99
C PRO A 166 5.45 6.65 -16.72
N ASP A 167 5.94 6.74 -17.96
CA ASP A 167 6.35 5.58 -18.78
C ASP A 167 7.37 4.68 -18.07
N THR A 168 8.27 5.28 -17.26
CA THR A 168 9.25 4.53 -16.48
C THR A 168 8.60 3.63 -15.41
N VAL A 169 7.44 4.02 -14.91
CA VAL A 169 6.66 3.25 -13.94
C VAL A 169 5.92 2.12 -14.65
N HIS A 170 5.32 2.37 -15.84
CA HIS A 170 4.75 1.33 -16.69
C HIS A 170 5.80 0.27 -17.04
N ALA A 171 6.97 0.68 -17.54
CA ALA A 171 8.06 -0.25 -17.87
C ALA A 171 8.54 -1.06 -16.65
N MET A 172 8.49 -0.51 -15.44
CA MET A 172 8.83 -1.24 -14.23
C MET A 172 7.74 -2.27 -13.88
N ALA A 173 6.46 -1.91 -14.01
CA ALA A 173 5.35 -2.83 -13.80
C ALA A 173 5.42 -4.03 -14.76
N GLU A 174 5.69 -3.80 -16.05
CA GLU A 174 5.90 -4.85 -17.04
C GLU A 174 7.03 -5.82 -16.65
N ARG A 175 8.16 -5.27 -16.17
CA ARG A 175 9.30 -6.09 -15.70
C ARG A 175 8.94 -6.91 -14.47
N MET A 176 8.20 -6.35 -13.53
CA MET A 176 7.70 -7.08 -12.35
C MET A 176 6.75 -8.21 -12.79
N ALA A 177 5.84 -7.95 -13.73
CA ALA A 177 4.92 -8.94 -14.28
C ALA A 177 5.69 -10.08 -14.98
N GLN A 178 6.67 -9.75 -15.83
CA GLN A 178 7.54 -10.73 -16.50
C GLN A 178 8.35 -11.56 -15.50
N ALA A 179 8.82 -10.95 -14.40
CA ALA A 179 9.56 -11.65 -13.34
C ALA A 179 8.68 -12.59 -12.51
N GLY A 180 7.35 -12.42 -12.56
CA GLY A 180 6.43 -13.31 -11.89
C GLY A 180 5.50 -12.67 -10.85
N ALA A 181 5.39 -11.35 -10.77
CA ALA A 181 4.37 -10.71 -9.94
C ALA A 181 2.96 -11.02 -10.47
N ASP A 182 1.99 -11.20 -9.57
CA ASP A 182 0.57 -11.39 -9.91
C ASP A 182 -0.25 -10.14 -9.57
N VAL A 183 0.17 -9.41 -8.54
CA VAL A 183 -0.51 -8.19 -8.08
C VAL A 183 0.53 -7.12 -7.77
N ILE A 184 0.31 -5.90 -8.26
CA ILE A 184 1.16 -4.73 -7.98
C ILE A 184 0.26 -3.62 -7.46
N LEU A 185 0.50 -3.15 -6.23
CA LEU A 185 -0.26 -2.09 -5.57
C LEU A 185 0.67 -0.93 -5.26
N GLY A 186 0.62 0.10 -6.09
CA GLY A 186 1.48 1.27 -6.01
C GLY A 186 1.02 2.32 -5.01
N ALA A 187 1.99 3.04 -4.45
CA ALA A 187 1.81 4.18 -3.56
C ALA A 187 2.85 5.27 -3.87
N HIS A 188 2.82 6.39 -3.19
CA HIS A 188 3.67 7.58 -3.29
C HIS A 188 3.09 8.76 -4.10
N PRO A 189 2.41 8.62 -5.25
CA PRO A 189 1.88 9.78 -5.96
C PRO A 189 0.91 10.63 -5.14
N ASN A 190 0.30 10.08 -4.08
CA ASN A 190 -0.70 10.72 -3.22
C ASN A 190 -1.99 11.10 -3.95
N VAL A 191 -2.11 10.76 -5.21
CA VAL A 191 -3.29 10.90 -6.06
C VAL A 191 -3.58 9.56 -6.71
N VAL A 192 -4.85 9.29 -7.00
CA VAL A 192 -5.26 8.04 -7.66
C VAL A 192 -4.71 8.03 -9.09
N GLN A 193 -4.17 6.88 -9.51
CA GLN A 193 -3.74 6.60 -10.87
C GLN A 193 -4.42 5.34 -11.42
N GLY A 194 -4.19 5.04 -12.69
CA GLY A 194 -4.83 3.98 -13.44
C GLY A 194 -4.71 2.58 -12.82
N VAL A 195 -5.59 1.71 -13.27
CA VAL A 195 -5.57 0.26 -13.01
C VAL A 195 -5.45 -0.45 -14.35
N GLU A 196 -4.55 -1.42 -14.43
CA GLU A 196 -4.24 -2.15 -15.67
C GLU A 196 -4.11 -3.64 -15.41
N ARG A 197 -4.39 -4.46 -16.43
CA ARG A 197 -4.11 -5.90 -16.46
C ARG A 197 -3.05 -6.18 -17.50
N ILE A 198 -1.84 -6.53 -17.06
CA ILE A 198 -0.70 -6.82 -17.93
C ILE A 198 -0.64 -8.31 -18.21
N SER A 199 -0.78 -8.68 -19.49
CA SER A 199 -0.59 -10.07 -19.94
C SER A 199 0.86 -10.33 -20.31
N THR A 200 1.47 -11.36 -19.69
CA THR A 200 2.87 -11.75 -19.98
C THR A 200 2.98 -13.23 -20.26
N VAL A 201 3.89 -13.61 -21.17
CA VAL A 201 4.30 -15.01 -21.36
C VAL A 201 5.52 -15.26 -20.48
N ARG A 202 5.41 -16.17 -19.51
CA ARG A 202 6.52 -16.53 -18.61
C ARG A 202 7.38 -17.67 -19.20
N SER A 203 8.43 -18.04 -18.48
CA SER A 203 9.42 -19.03 -18.94
C SER A 203 8.87 -20.45 -19.21
N ASP A 204 7.71 -20.77 -18.66
CA ASP A 204 6.98 -22.01 -18.94
C ASP A 204 6.18 -21.99 -20.25
N GLY A 205 6.20 -20.87 -20.98
CA GLY A 205 5.47 -20.65 -22.23
C GLY A 205 3.98 -20.35 -22.04
N LEU A 206 3.51 -20.19 -20.80
CA LEU A 206 2.11 -19.89 -20.50
C LEU A 206 1.88 -18.39 -20.31
N THR A 207 0.69 -17.94 -20.68
CA THR A 207 0.25 -16.55 -20.44
C THR A 207 -0.27 -16.41 -19.02
N TYR A 208 0.19 -15.36 -18.34
CA TYR A 208 -0.24 -14.94 -17.02
C TYR A 208 -0.74 -13.51 -17.07
N GLU A 209 -1.64 -13.19 -16.18
CA GLU A 209 -2.17 -11.84 -16.00
C GLU A 209 -1.72 -11.27 -14.66
N THR A 210 -1.21 -10.05 -14.67
CA THR A 210 -0.83 -9.28 -13.48
C THR A 210 -1.76 -8.09 -13.35
N VAL A 211 -2.42 -7.94 -12.19
CA VAL A 211 -3.22 -6.75 -11.90
C VAL A 211 -2.32 -5.68 -11.30
N VAL A 212 -2.35 -4.49 -11.89
CA VAL A 212 -1.57 -3.33 -11.47
C VAL A 212 -2.50 -2.18 -11.09
N CYS A 213 -2.41 -1.70 -9.86
CA CYS A 213 -2.94 -0.42 -9.44
C CYS A 213 -1.76 0.54 -9.27
N TYR A 214 -1.60 1.51 -10.16
CA TYR A 214 -0.40 2.37 -10.19
C TYR A 214 -0.30 3.28 -8.98
N SER A 215 -1.42 3.80 -8.46
CA SER A 215 -1.50 4.48 -7.17
C SER A 215 -2.91 4.41 -6.60
N LEU A 216 -3.00 4.00 -5.35
CA LEU A 216 -4.27 3.96 -4.61
C LEU A 216 -4.68 5.34 -4.06
N GLY A 217 -3.89 6.41 -4.28
CA GLY A 217 -4.11 7.71 -3.67
C GLY A 217 -3.80 7.71 -2.18
N CYS A 218 -4.45 8.58 -1.42
CA CYS A 218 -4.27 8.66 0.04
C CYS A 218 -5.39 7.95 0.79
N LEU A 219 -5.04 7.17 1.80
CA LEU A 219 -5.99 6.62 2.76
C LEU A 219 -6.28 7.61 3.88
N LEU A 220 -5.25 8.29 4.37
CA LEU A 220 -5.36 9.33 5.41
C LEU A 220 -4.23 10.35 5.23
N THR A 221 -4.59 11.63 5.19
CA THR A 221 -3.63 12.73 5.08
C THR A 221 -4.22 14.00 5.72
N ASP A 222 -3.36 14.91 6.13
CA ASP A 222 -3.72 16.28 6.51
C ASP A 222 -3.54 17.28 5.34
N ALA A 223 -3.14 16.82 4.16
CA ALA A 223 -3.08 17.63 2.94
C ALA A 223 -4.46 18.25 2.63
N ARG A 224 -4.45 19.45 2.08
CA ARG A 224 -5.68 20.22 1.80
C ARG A 224 -6.02 20.27 0.32
N ASP A 225 -5.12 19.79 -0.52
CA ASP A 225 -5.36 19.73 -1.95
C ASP A 225 -6.44 18.68 -2.25
N SER A 226 -7.41 19.07 -3.04
CA SER A 226 -8.59 18.23 -3.32
C SER A 226 -8.24 16.88 -3.96
N GLU A 227 -7.11 16.81 -4.65
CA GLU A 227 -6.62 15.57 -5.26
C GLU A 227 -6.11 14.57 -4.23
N ASN A 228 -5.45 15.07 -3.16
CA ASN A 228 -4.88 14.24 -2.10
C ASN A 228 -5.93 13.78 -1.08
N THR A 229 -7.15 14.34 -1.12
CA THR A 229 -8.26 13.87 -0.28
C THR A 229 -9.04 12.71 -0.88
N ALA A 230 -8.65 12.25 -2.08
CA ALA A 230 -9.20 11.10 -2.75
C ALA A 230 -8.25 9.90 -2.68
N GLY A 231 -8.82 8.73 -2.43
CA GLY A 231 -8.14 7.46 -2.51
C GLY A 231 -9.08 6.36 -2.99
N MET A 232 -8.56 5.16 -3.14
CA MET A 232 -9.38 3.99 -3.43
C MET A 232 -8.94 2.79 -2.61
N ALA A 233 -9.90 1.98 -2.17
CA ALA A 233 -9.66 0.61 -1.76
C ALA A 233 -9.96 -0.30 -2.94
N VAL A 234 -9.08 -1.28 -3.16
CA VAL A 234 -9.27 -2.30 -4.19
C VAL A 234 -9.40 -3.66 -3.53
N ARG A 235 -10.34 -4.45 -4.00
CA ARG A 235 -10.55 -5.83 -3.61
C ARG A 235 -10.38 -6.71 -4.85
N LEU A 236 -9.43 -7.63 -4.80
CA LEU A 236 -9.13 -8.54 -5.89
C LEU A 236 -9.34 -9.97 -5.43
N GLU A 237 -10.15 -10.71 -6.17
CA GLU A 237 -10.25 -12.15 -6.01
C GLU A 237 -9.08 -12.83 -6.73
N MET A 238 -8.44 -13.79 -6.04
CA MET A 238 -7.36 -14.60 -6.63
C MET A 238 -7.72 -16.08 -6.51
N THR A 239 -7.76 -16.76 -7.63
CA THR A 239 -8.00 -18.22 -7.66
C THR A 239 -6.69 -18.95 -7.85
N TYR A 240 -6.37 -19.88 -6.95
CA TYR A 240 -5.23 -20.80 -7.09
C TYR A 240 -5.71 -22.23 -7.32
N ASP A 241 -5.24 -22.86 -8.39
CA ASP A 241 -5.46 -24.28 -8.66
C ASP A 241 -4.18 -25.07 -8.32
N PRO A 242 -4.21 -25.91 -7.27
CA PRO A 242 -3.05 -26.67 -6.84
C PRO A 242 -2.67 -27.79 -7.82
N ALA A 243 -3.61 -28.28 -8.66
CA ALA A 243 -3.34 -29.36 -9.62
C ALA A 243 -2.41 -28.91 -10.74
N VAL A 244 -2.56 -27.67 -11.20
CA VAL A 244 -1.73 -27.06 -12.25
C VAL A 244 -0.79 -25.99 -11.69
N ARG A 245 -0.85 -25.72 -10.38
CA ARG A 245 -0.03 -24.72 -9.66
C ARG A 245 -0.11 -23.32 -10.30
N ARG A 246 -1.30 -22.90 -10.70
CA ARG A 246 -1.55 -21.64 -11.38
C ARG A 246 -2.49 -20.74 -10.59
N VAL A 247 -2.32 -19.46 -10.84
CA VAL A 247 -3.12 -18.38 -10.26
C VAL A 247 -3.82 -17.62 -11.38
N TRP A 248 -5.05 -17.24 -11.13
CA TRP A 248 -5.84 -16.33 -11.99
C TRP A 248 -6.43 -15.22 -11.16
N PRO A 249 -6.22 -13.96 -11.55
CA PRO A 249 -6.97 -12.84 -10.98
C PRO A 249 -8.42 -12.88 -11.48
N GLY A 250 -9.34 -12.77 -10.53
CA GLY A 250 -10.78 -12.70 -10.78
C GLY A 250 -11.30 -11.27 -10.84
N ALA A 251 -12.45 -11.05 -10.22
CA ALA A 251 -13.07 -9.73 -10.15
C ALA A 251 -12.21 -8.74 -9.34
N LEU A 252 -12.10 -7.52 -9.85
CA LEU A 252 -11.53 -6.37 -9.15
C LEU A 252 -12.66 -5.41 -8.81
N GLU A 253 -12.90 -5.23 -7.53
CA GLU A 253 -13.85 -4.24 -7.02
C GLU A 253 -13.08 -3.00 -6.54
N VAL A 254 -13.56 -1.83 -6.91
CA VAL A 254 -12.95 -0.55 -6.51
C VAL A 254 -13.96 0.25 -5.70
N THR A 255 -13.55 0.62 -4.49
CA THR A 255 -14.32 1.49 -3.59
C THR A 255 -13.64 2.86 -3.52
N PRO A 256 -14.26 3.93 -4.02
CA PRO A 256 -13.72 5.26 -3.90
C PRO A 256 -13.80 5.76 -2.46
N LEU A 257 -12.73 6.38 -2.00
CA LEU A 257 -12.59 6.89 -0.64
C LEU A 257 -12.41 8.40 -0.67
N TYR A 258 -13.03 9.06 0.31
CA TYR A 258 -12.86 10.47 0.59
C TYR A 258 -12.37 10.68 2.02
N ILE A 259 -11.42 11.59 2.22
CA ILE A 259 -10.90 11.95 3.54
C ILE A 259 -11.63 13.22 4.02
N ALA A 260 -12.65 13.03 4.84
CA ALA A 260 -13.37 14.12 5.48
C ALA A 260 -12.55 14.70 6.64
N ARG A 261 -12.56 16.05 6.76
CA ARG A 261 -11.88 16.80 7.81
C ARG A 261 -12.88 17.64 8.58
N GLN A 262 -13.32 17.16 9.71
CA GLN A 262 -14.37 17.77 10.50
C GLN A 262 -13.83 18.44 11.76
N ARG A 263 -14.51 19.49 12.21
CA ARG A 263 -14.20 20.15 13.48
C ARG A 263 -15.21 19.69 14.52
N GLU A 264 -14.70 19.09 15.58
CA GLU A 264 -15.46 18.69 16.76
C GLU A 264 -14.96 19.43 18.01
N ASP A 265 -15.64 19.26 19.14
CA ASP A 265 -15.24 19.87 20.42
C ASP A 265 -13.83 19.45 20.86
N SER A 266 -13.42 18.23 20.51
CA SER A 266 -12.07 17.66 20.77
C SER A 266 -10.98 18.17 19.83
N GLY A 267 -11.34 18.92 18.77
CA GLY A 267 -10.42 19.41 17.75
C GLY A 267 -10.78 19.00 16.33
N ILE A 268 -9.75 18.84 15.48
CA ILE A 268 -9.92 18.40 14.12
C ILE A 268 -9.87 16.88 14.08
N VAL A 269 -10.89 16.28 13.47
CA VAL A 269 -11.02 14.84 13.28
C VAL A 269 -11.02 14.53 11.80
N TYR A 270 -10.26 13.51 11.41
CA TYR A 270 -10.25 12.99 10.06
C TYR A 270 -11.03 11.66 9.99
N ARG A 271 -11.83 11.50 8.95
CA ARG A 271 -12.59 10.27 8.68
C ARG A 271 -12.42 9.84 7.24
N VAL A 272 -12.13 8.58 7.05
CA VAL A 272 -12.17 7.94 5.74
C VAL A 272 -13.61 7.53 5.49
N VAL A 273 -14.18 8.02 4.40
CA VAL A 273 -15.57 7.80 4.02
C VAL A 273 -15.60 7.08 2.67
N ASN A 274 -16.40 6.02 2.56
CA ASN A 274 -16.74 5.47 1.26
C ASN A 274 -17.59 6.50 0.50
N ALA A 275 -17.06 7.03 -0.60
CA ALA A 275 -17.70 8.10 -1.37
C ALA A 275 -18.94 7.64 -2.17
N GLN A 276 -19.35 6.37 -2.03
CA GLN A 276 -20.58 5.78 -2.57
C GLN A 276 -21.58 5.37 -1.48
N ASP A 277 -21.23 5.54 -0.19
CA ASP A 277 -22.12 5.21 0.92
C ASP A 277 -23.04 6.42 1.24
N GLU A 278 -24.27 6.39 0.75
CA GLU A 278 -25.24 7.48 0.96
C GLU A 278 -25.44 7.82 2.44
N GLN A 279 -25.52 6.82 3.32
CA GLN A 279 -25.72 7.04 4.76
C GLN A 279 -24.50 7.72 5.42
N ALA A 280 -23.30 7.40 4.96
CA ALA A 280 -22.10 8.05 5.43
C ALA A 280 -21.99 9.50 4.90
N LEU A 281 -22.38 9.72 3.64
CA LEU A 281 -22.38 11.03 2.99
C LEU A 281 -23.39 12.00 3.63
N GLU A 282 -24.56 11.54 4.04
CA GLU A 282 -25.57 12.37 4.74
C GLU A 282 -25.04 13.02 6.03
N LYS A 283 -24.01 12.45 6.67
CA LYS A 283 -23.37 12.97 7.87
C LYS A 283 -22.33 14.08 7.59
N LEU A 284 -22.05 14.33 6.33
CA LEU A 284 -21.10 15.34 5.88
C LEU A 284 -21.80 16.66 5.56
N THR A 285 -21.06 17.76 5.62
CA THR A 285 -21.53 19.05 5.13
C THR A 285 -21.73 19.02 3.61
N LEU A 286 -22.56 19.89 3.07
CA LEU A 286 -22.80 19.96 1.62
C LEU A 286 -21.50 20.15 0.81
N SER A 287 -20.53 20.89 1.34
CA SER A 287 -19.23 21.08 0.69
C SER A 287 -18.39 19.80 0.72
N GLU A 288 -18.44 19.02 1.80
CA GLU A 288 -17.76 17.73 1.89
C GLU A 288 -18.44 16.67 1.02
N GLN A 289 -19.78 16.68 0.91
CA GLN A 289 -20.51 15.81 -0.03
C GLN A 289 -20.09 16.08 -1.48
N ALA A 290 -19.97 17.36 -1.87
CA ALA A 290 -19.48 17.73 -3.19
C ALA A 290 -18.02 17.28 -3.43
N ALA A 291 -17.15 17.40 -2.41
CA ALA A 291 -15.77 16.93 -2.49
C ALA A 291 -15.69 15.39 -2.57
N ALA A 292 -16.54 14.67 -1.82
CA ALA A 292 -16.63 13.21 -1.91
C ALA A 292 -17.10 12.74 -3.29
N ALA A 293 -18.08 13.43 -3.89
CA ALA A 293 -18.51 13.15 -5.26
C ALA A 293 -17.39 13.38 -6.28
N GLN A 294 -16.58 14.42 -6.12
CA GLN A 294 -15.40 14.64 -6.96
C GLN A 294 -14.33 13.55 -6.76
N ALA A 295 -14.12 13.07 -5.51
CA ALA A 295 -13.23 11.96 -5.24
C ALA A 295 -13.69 10.67 -5.94
N ALA A 296 -14.99 10.37 -5.87
CA ALA A 296 -15.57 9.22 -6.58
C ALA A 296 -15.40 9.32 -8.11
N GLU A 297 -15.61 10.51 -8.69
CA GLU A 297 -15.41 10.71 -10.12
C GLU A 297 -13.94 10.57 -10.55
N ARG A 298 -12.99 11.05 -9.74
CA ARG A 298 -11.56 10.83 -10.01
C ARG A 298 -11.18 9.35 -10.02
N VAL A 299 -11.67 8.60 -9.02
CA VAL A 299 -11.43 7.15 -8.96
C VAL A 299 -12.04 6.46 -10.17
N LYS A 300 -13.28 6.80 -10.52
CA LYS A 300 -13.95 6.25 -11.68
C LYS A 300 -13.16 6.51 -12.97
N ASN A 301 -12.71 7.75 -13.19
CA ASN A 301 -11.94 8.12 -14.39
C ASN A 301 -10.60 7.37 -14.43
N ALA A 302 -9.89 7.26 -13.31
CA ALA A 302 -8.63 6.53 -13.24
C ALA A 302 -8.78 5.01 -13.49
N THR A 303 -9.94 4.42 -13.19
CA THR A 303 -10.17 2.97 -13.30
C THR A 303 -10.93 2.55 -14.56
N GLN A 304 -11.42 3.50 -15.35
CA GLN A 304 -12.13 3.24 -16.63
C GLN A 304 -11.26 3.48 -17.87
N GLU A 305 -10.05 4.00 -17.70
CA GLU A 305 -9.11 4.19 -18.82
C GLU A 305 -8.39 2.86 -19.10
N GLU A 306 -8.82 2.26 -20.22
CA GLU A 306 -8.30 1.14 -21.03
C GLU A 306 -8.92 -0.23 -20.81
#